data_5fd5cc4799962cc308c663cdcf018882
#
_entry.id   5fd5cc4799962cc308c663cdcf018882
#
_cell.length_a   1.000
_cell.length_b   1.000
_cell.length_c   1.000
_cell.angle_alpha   90.00
_cell.angle_beta   90.00
_cell.angle_gamma   90.00
#
_symmetry.space_group_name_H-M   'P 1'
#
loop_
_entity.id
_entity.type
_entity.pdbx_description
1 polymer ?
#
loop_
_entity_poly.entity_id
_entity_poly.type
_entity_poly.pdbx_seq_one_letter_code
_entity_poly.pdbx_strand_id
1 'polypeptide(L)'
;MIEKRFENWKHPKIEEKKLHPKYYFLIHHKEGLKLGEQIDIGAFTYINAKYGVIIERDVQIGSHCSIYTISTIDDKKGKVIIKENARIGTHSTIMPGVTIGKNSIIGAHSFVNKDIPDNVVAYGIPAKIIRTKEK
;
A
#
# COMPACT_ATOMS: atom_id res chain seq x y z
N MET A 1 -3.25 7.05 21.31
CA MET A 1 -1.90 6.73 20.78
C MET A 1 -1.81 6.88 19.28
N ILE A 2 -2.81 6.36 18.57
CA ILE A 2 -2.82 6.41 17.09
C ILE A 2 -2.83 7.85 16.59
N GLU A 3 -3.58 8.71 17.20
CA GLU A 3 -3.72 10.10 16.77
C GLU A 3 -2.40 10.87 16.81
N LYS A 4 -1.47 10.50 17.67
CA LYS A 4 -0.16 11.14 17.71
C LYS A 4 0.78 10.71 16.61
N ARG A 5 0.45 9.62 15.95
CA ARG A 5 1.26 9.08 14.85
C ARG A 5 1.44 10.11 13.72
N PHE A 6 0.43 10.92 13.47
CA PHE A 6 0.46 11.89 12.39
C PHE A 6 0.53 13.34 12.88
N GLU A 7 0.85 13.55 14.16
CA GLU A 7 0.78 14.89 14.77
C GLU A 7 1.56 15.95 13.99
N ASN A 8 2.73 15.63 13.52
CA ASN A 8 3.55 16.55 12.73
C ASN A 8 3.81 16.01 11.33
N TRP A 9 2.84 15.29 10.80
CA TRP A 9 3.01 14.66 9.50
C TRP A 9 3.16 15.68 8.38
N LYS A 10 4.09 15.42 7.48
CA LYS A 10 4.30 16.18 6.26
C LYS A 10 4.50 15.22 5.12
N HIS A 11 4.15 15.67 3.92
CA HIS A 11 4.43 14.87 2.74
C HIS A 11 5.93 14.56 2.68
N PRO A 12 6.30 13.29 2.56
CA PRO A 12 7.71 12.94 2.45
C PRO A 12 8.27 13.44 1.12
N LYS A 13 9.50 13.90 1.14
CA LYS A 13 10.21 14.23 -0.07
C LYS A 13 10.74 12.93 -0.66
N ILE A 14 10.30 12.61 -1.86
CA ILE A 14 10.65 11.34 -2.51
C ILE A 14 11.68 11.57 -3.59
N GLU A 15 12.78 10.83 -3.52
CA GLU A 15 13.77 10.77 -4.58
C GLU A 15 13.66 9.46 -5.33
N GLU A 16 13.74 9.54 -6.65
CA GLU A 16 13.58 8.37 -7.51
C GLU A 16 14.62 7.30 -7.19
N LYS A 17 14.14 6.08 -6.93
CA LYS A 17 14.97 4.89 -6.69
C LYS A 17 15.98 5.04 -5.54
N LYS A 18 15.67 5.85 -4.54
CA LYS A 18 16.52 6.01 -3.37
C LYS A 18 15.73 5.79 -2.11
N LEU A 19 16.31 5.09 -1.14
CA LEU A 19 15.69 4.94 0.16
C LEU A 19 15.46 6.30 0.79
N HIS A 20 14.26 6.51 1.31
CA HIS A 20 13.94 7.73 2.03
C HIS A 20 14.85 7.81 3.28
N PRO A 21 15.54 8.94 3.53
CA PRO A 21 16.53 9.01 4.59
C PRO A 21 15.95 8.90 6.00
N LYS A 22 14.65 9.10 6.17
CA LYS A 22 14.00 9.02 7.47
C LYS A 22 13.12 7.79 7.61
N TYR A 23 12.37 7.45 6.58
CA TYR A 23 11.38 6.38 6.64
C TYR A 23 11.82 5.09 5.94
N TYR A 24 12.89 5.15 5.15
CA TYR A 24 13.52 4.00 4.52
C TYR A 24 12.64 3.22 3.54
N PHE A 25 11.61 3.84 2.98
CA PHE A 25 10.90 3.22 1.85
C PHE A 25 11.56 3.62 0.52
N LEU A 26 11.24 2.89 -0.54
CA LEU A 26 11.84 3.12 -1.85
C LEU A 26 10.76 3.17 -2.92
N ILE A 27 10.75 4.25 -3.70
CA ILE A 27 9.76 4.45 -4.77
C ILE A 27 10.48 4.45 -6.12
N HIS A 28 9.99 3.63 -7.02
CA HIS A 28 10.43 3.60 -8.41
C HIS A 28 9.31 4.18 -9.27
N HIS A 29 9.64 5.08 -10.21
CA HIS A 29 8.69 5.85 -11.02
C HIS A 29 7.82 6.75 -10.15
N LYS A 30 8.47 7.59 -9.37
CA LYS A 30 7.79 8.44 -8.37
C LYS A 30 6.70 9.33 -8.95
N GLU A 31 6.81 9.73 -10.21
CA GLU A 31 5.81 10.58 -10.87
C GLU A 31 4.46 9.88 -11.03
N GLY A 32 4.43 8.56 -10.93
CA GLY A 32 3.18 7.81 -10.94
C GLY A 32 2.53 7.65 -9.57
N LEU A 33 3.19 8.10 -8.51
CA LEU A 33 2.67 7.95 -7.15
C LEU A 33 1.92 9.20 -6.72
N LYS A 34 0.69 9.02 -6.24
CA LYS A 34 -0.11 10.08 -5.63
C LYS A 34 -0.40 9.70 -4.20
N LEU A 35 0.07 10.52 -3.26
CA LEU A 35 -0.15 10.32 -1.83
C LEU A 35 -1.17 11.31 -1.31
N GLY A 36 -2.18 10.81 -0.62
CA GLY A 36 -3.05 11.62 0.20
C GLY A 36 -2.32 12.10 1.45
N GLU A 37 -3.05 12.55 2.43
CA GLU A 37 -2.48 13.04 3.67
C GLU A 37 -2.48 11.97 4.74
N GLN A 38 -1.55 12.09 5.70
CA GLN A 38 -1.45 11.19 6.85
C GLN A 38 -1.23 9.74 6.42
N ILE A 39 -0.25 9.54 5.55
CA ILE A 39 0.11 8.22 5.05
C ILE A 39 1.31 7.70 5.83
N ASP A 40 1.27 6.43 6.19
CA ASP A 40 2.38 5.77 6.84
C ASP A 40 2.86 4.63 5.95
N ILE A 41 4.08 4.75 5.45
CA ILE A 41 4.71 3.71 4.65
C ILE A 41 5.90 3.16 5.44
N GLY A 42 5.83 1.89 5.78
CA GLY A 42 6.84 1.25 6.61
C GLY A 42 8.19 1.10 5.93
N ALA A 43 9.23 0.92 6.75
CA ALA A 43 10.58 0.78 6.27
C ALA A 43 10.73 -0.41 5.31
N PHE A 44 11.56 -0.21 4.29
CA PHE A 44 11.88 -1.23 3.28
C PHE A 44 10.69 -1.67 2.43
N THR A 45 9.62 -0.89 2.44
CA THR A 45 8.53 -1.08 1.50
C THR A 45 8.98 -0.54 0.14
N TYR A 46 8.72 -1.34 -0.90
CA TYR A 46 9.05 -0.99 -2.26
C TYR A 46 7.76 -0.72 -3.04
N ILE A 47 7.71 0.39 -3.74
CA ILE A 47 6.56 0.73 -4.59
C ILE A 47 7.06 1.03 -5.99
N ASN A 48 6.58 0.24 -6.96
CA ASN A 48 6.81 0.52 -8.37
C ASN A 48 5.53 1.15 -8.93
N ALA A 49 5.59 2.45 -9.20
CA ALA A 49 4.42 3.22 -9.59
C ALA A 49 4.38 3.54 -11.08
N LYS A 50 5.02 2.74 -11.91
CA LYS A 50 5.10 3.02 -13.35
C LYS A 50 3.75 3.27 -13.99
N TYR A 51 2.73 2.49 -13.65
CA TYR A 51 1.39 2.60 -14.20
C TYR A 51 0.39 3.26 -13.24
N GLY A 52 0.90 3.87 -12.18
CA GLY A 52 0.11 4.66 -11.26
C GLY A 52 -0.21 3.94 -9.96
N VAL A 53 0.11 4.58 -8.85
CA VAL A 53 -0.31 4.15 -7.51
C VAL A 53 -0.98 5.33 -6.85
N ILE A 54 -2.20 5.15 -6.39
CA ILE A 54 -2.93 6.15 -5.62
C ILE A 54 -3.10 5.60 -4.21
N ILE A 55 -2.58 6.32 -3.23
CA ILE A 55 -2.73 5.98 -1.82
C ILE A 55 -3.51 7.11 -1.16
N GLU A 56 -4.72 6.80 -0.71
CA GLU A 56 -5.61 7.81 -0.17
C GLU A 56 -5.32 8.08 1.30
N ARG A 57 -6.00 9.05 1.85
CA ARG A 57 -5.81 9.55 3.21
C ARG A 57 -5.84 8.44 4.26
N ASP A 58 -5.01 8.59 5.29
CA ASP A 58 -4.99 7.73 6.49
C ASP A 58 -4.62 6.27 6.24
N VAL A 59 -4.04 5.97 5.09
CA VAL A 59 -3.58 4.60 4.80
C VAL A 59 -2.30 4.30 5.55
N GLN A 60 -2.21 3.08 6.08
CA GLN A 60 -1.01 2.57 6.73
C GLN A 60 -0.53 1.32 6.00
N ILE A 61 0.75 1.32 5.66
CA ILE A 61 1.39 0.20 4.98
C ILE A 61 2.53 -0.27 5.88
N GLY A 62 2.53 -1.53 6.25
CA GLY A 62 3.56 -2.10 7.10
C GLY A 62 4.92 -2.12 6.42
N SER A 63 5.95 -2.50 7.17
CA SER A 63 7.29 -2.61 6.63
C SER A 63 7.40 -3.76 5.65
N HIS A 64 8.40 -3.69 4.77
CA HIS A 64 8.76 -4.80 3.86
C HIS A 64 7.60 -5.22 2.93
N CYS A 65 6.71 -4.30 2.61
CA CYS A 65 5.66 -4.57 1.64
C CYS A 65 6.19 -4.29 0.23
N SER A 66 5.55 -4.90 -0.77
CA SER A 66 5.87 -4.64 -2.16
C SER A 66 4.58 -4.30 -2.91
N ILE A 67 4.58 -3.18 -3.60
CA ILE A 67 3.42 -2.76 -4.40
C ILE A 67 3.90 -2.61 -5.84
N TYR A 68 3.32 -3.41 -6.73
CA TYR A 68 3.71 -3.45 -8.12
C TYR A 68 2.58 -2.98 -9.02
N THR A 69 2.91 -2.11 -9.96
CA THR A 69 2.00 -1.78 -11.06
C THR A 69 2.43 -2.46 -12.35
N ILE A 70 3.59 -3.11 -12.33
CA ILE A 70 4.07 -3.95 -13.41
C ILE A 70 4.75 -5.17 -12.82
N SER A 71 4.45 -6.33 -13.39
CA SER A 71 5.13 -7.59 -13.07
C SER A 71 5.66 -8.16 -14.37
N THR A 72 6.98 -8.18 -14.50
CA THR A 72 7.62 -8.68 -15.74
C THR A 72 7.68 -10.20 -15.78
N ILE A 73 7.48 -10.86 -14.65
CA ILE A 73 7.54 -12.32 -14.60
C ILE A 73 6.34 -12.94 -15.30
N ASP A 74 5.15 -12.38 -15.10
CA ASP A 74 3.92 -12.90 -15.69
C ASP A 74 3.21 -11.87 -16.58
N ASP A 75 3.94 -10.83 -16.96
CA ASP A 75 3.53 -9.86 -17.98
C ASP A 75 2.24 -9.13 -17.63
N LYS A 76 2.08 -8.76 -16.37
CA LYS A 76 0.91 -8.02 -15.89
C LYS A 76 1.25 -6.57 -15.62
N LYS A 77 0.29 -5.68 -15.85
CA LYS A 77 0.43 -4.27 -15.53
C LYS A 77 -0.94 -3.66 -15.24
N GLY A 78 -0.96 -2.64 -14.40
CA GLY A 78 -2.19 -1.96 -14.04
C GLY A 78 -2.02 -1.07 -12.83
N LYS A 79 -2.85 -0.04 -12.76
CA LYS A 79 -2.86 0.91 -11.66
C LYS A 79 -3.28 0.23 -10.36
N VAL A 80 -2.63 0.60 -9.26
CA VAL A 80 -3.02 0.16 -7.92
C VAL A 80 -3.64 1.33 -7.17
N ILE A 81 -4.76 1.08 -6.52
CA ILE A 81 -5.45 2.08 -5.70
C ILE A 81 -5.63 1.51 -4.30
N ILE A 82 -5.16 2.25 -3.30
CA ILE A 82 -5.34 1.90 -1.90
C ILE A 82 -6.21 2.99 -1.29
N LYS A 83 -7.44 2.63 -0.95
CA LYS A 83 -8.44 3.61 -0.55
C LYS A 83 -8.32 4.00 0.90
N GLU A 84 -9.00 5.08 1.23
CA GLU A 84 -8.92 5.75 2.53
C GLU A 84 -8.98 4.79 3.70
N ASN A 85 -8.07 4.99 4.65
CA ASN A 85 -8.02 4.25 5.93
C ASN A 85 -7.79 2.74 5.77
N ALA A 86 -7.35 2.27 4.60
CA ALA A 86 -6.95 0.88 4.46
C ALA A 86 -5.63 0.63 5.19
N ARG A 87 -5.45 -0.59 5.66
CA ARG A 87 -4.26 -0.99 6.40
C ARG A 87 -3.70 -2.26 5.83
N ILE A 88 -2.42 -2.25 5.53
CA ILE A 88 -1.74 -3.39 4.90
C ILE A 88 -0.66 -3.89 5.83
N GLY A 89 -0.78 -5.14 6.26
CA GLY A 89 0.17 -5.77 7.17
C GLY A 89 1.52 -6.00 6.54
N THR A 90 2.52 -6.13 7.38
CA THR A 90 3.92 -6.29 6.98
C THR A 90 4.13 -7.46 6.00
N HIS A 91 5.11 -7.32 5.12
CA HIS A 91 5.51 -8.36 4.16
C HIS A 91 4.40 -8.78 3.19
N SER A 92 3.43 -7.91 2.96
CA SER A 92 2.39 -8.20 1.96
C SER A 92 2.82 -7.72 0.58
N THR A 93 2.30 -8.38 -0.45
CA THR A 93 2.55 -8.03 -1.84
C THR A 93 1.23 -7.66 -2.49
N ILE A 94 1.17 -6.48 -3.12
CA ILE A 94 0.00 -6.02 -3.88
C ILE A 94 0.36 -6.06 -5.35
N MET A 95 -0.43 -6.78 -6.13
CA MET A 95 -0.14 -7.03 -7.54
C MET A 95 -0.80 -5.98 -8.46
N PRO A 96 -0.33 -5.88 -9.71
CA PRO A 96 -0.84 -4.87 -10.65
C PRO A 96 -2.35 -4.92 -10.81
N GLY A 97 -2.97 -3.75 -10.88
CA GLY A 97 -4.39 -3.61 -11.14
C GLY A 97 -5.31 -3.75 -9.94
N VAL A 98 -4.75 -3.98 -8.75
CA VAL A 98 -5.55 -4.23 -7.54
C VAL A 98 -6.03 -2.93 -6.91
N THR A 99 -7.28 -2.91 -6.49
CA THR A 99 -7.84 -1.87 -5.63
C THR A 99 -8.10 -2.46 -4.25
N ILE A 100 -7.54 -1.84 -3.23
CA ILE A 100 -7.81 -2.19 -1.83
C ILE A 100 -8.90 -1.25 -1.32
N GLY A 101 -9.99 -1.80 -0.85
CA GLY A 101 -11.16 -1.03 -0.44
C GLY A 101 -10.96 -0.21 0.82
N LYS A 102 -11.84 0.76 0.99
CA LYS A 102 -11.85 1.69 2.11
C LYS A 102 -12.02 0.95 3.43
N ASN A 103 -11.27 1.34 4.44
CA ASN A 103 -11.31 0.77 5.78
C ASN A 103 -10.95 -0.72 5.86
N SER A 104 -10.45 -1.32 4.79
CA SER A 104 -10.12 -2.74 4.80
C SER A 104 -8.76 -3.00 5.42
N ILE A 105 -8.61 -4.19 5.96
CA ILE A 105 -7.36 -4.63 6.58
C ILE A 105 -6.84 -5.84 5.81
N ILE A 106 -5.60 -5.75 5.37
CA ILE A 106 -4.89 -6.88 4.77
C ILE A 106 -3.93 -7.42 5.83
N GLY A 107 -4.10 -8.68 6.19
CA GLY A 107 -3.22 -9.30 7.19
C GLY A 107 -1.80 -9.47 6.68
N ALA A 108 -0.86 -9.59 7.61
CA ALA A 108 0.56 -9.73 7.27
C ALA A 108 0.82 -10.94 6.38
N HIS A 109 1.85 -10.83 5.53
CA HIS A 109 2.28 -11.92 4.63
C HIS A 109 1.20 -12.35 3.64
N SER A 110 0.41 -11.39 3.17
CA SER A 110 -0.62 -11.68 2.18
C SER A 110 -0.14 -11.41 0.77
N PHE A 111 -0.66 -12.19 -0.17
CA PHE A 111 -0.46 -11.98 -1.60
C PHE A 111 -1.78 -11.53 -2.20
N VAL A 112 -1.90 -10.24 -2.53
CA VAL A 112 -3.16 -9.66 -3.00
C VAL A 112 -3.13 -9.53 -4.51
N ASN A 113 -3.86 -10.40 -5.20
CA ASN A 113 -3.92 -10.41 -6.66
C ASN A 113 -5.32 -10.17 -7.20
N LYS A 114 -6.26 -9.79 -6.35
CA LYS A 114 -7.63 -9.42 -6.71
C LYS A 114 -8.07 -8.24 -5.87
N ASP A 115 -9.05 -7.51 -6.36
CA ASP A 115 -9.61 -6.38 -5.62
C ASP A 115 -10.17 -6.83 -4.28
N ILE A 116 -9.98 -5.99 -3.28
CA ILE A 116 -10.49 -6.20 -1.93
C ILE A 116 -11.59 -5.17 -1.71
N PRO A 117 -12.80 -5.59 -1.36
CA PRO A 117 -13.90 -4.63 -1.14
C PRO A 117 -13.69 -3.81 0.13
N ASP A 118 -14.56 -2.80 0.31
CA ASP A 118 -14.53 -1.97 1.50
C ASP A 118 -14.90 -2.76 2.75
N ASN A 119 -14.36 -2.34 3.88
CA ASN A 119 -14.79 -2.79 5.22
C ASN A 119 -14.66 -4.30 5.44
N VAL A 120 -13.58 -4.89 4.97
CA VAL A 120 -13.33 -6.33 5.19
C VAL A 120 -11.94 -6.54 5.78
N VAL A 121 -11.76 -7.72 6.36
CA VAL A 121 -10.45 -8.24 6.71
C VAL A 121 -10.15 -9.38 5.73
N ALA A 122 -9.02 -9.29 5.06
CA ALA A 122 -8.59 -10.31 4.10
C ALA A 122 -7.14 -10.65 4.35
N TYR A 123 -6.76 -11.91 4.17
CA TYR A 123 -5.37 -12.32 4.24
C TYR A 123 -5.16 -13.66 3.55
N GLY A 124 -3.91 -14.01 3.39
CA GLY A 124 -3.50 -15.30 2.84
C GLY A 124 -2.76 -15.19 1.51
N ILE A 125 -2.41 -16.34 0.97
CA ILE A 125 -1.68 -16.48 -0.30
C ILE A 125 -2.46 -17.47 -1.18
N PRO A 126 -3.33 -17.00 -2.09
CA PRO A 126 -3.73 -15.59 -2.28
C PRO A 126 -4.66 -15.10 -1.16
N ALA A 127 -4.70 -13.79 -0.98
CA ALA A 127 -5.55 -13.18 0.03
C ALA A 127 -7.03 -13.46 -0.26
N LYS A 128 -7.75 -13.80 0.79
CA LYS A 128 -9.20 -14.06 0.72
C LYS A 128 -9.89 -13.31 1.83
N ILE A 129 -11.12 -12.90 1.57
CA ILE A 129 -11.94 -12.23 2.58
C ILE A 129 -12.24 -13.21 3.70
N ILE A 130 -11.87 -12.83 4.92
CA ILE A 130 -12.07 -13.66 6.11
C ILE A 130 -13.33 -13.26 6.84
N ARG A 131 -13.59 -11.95 6.92
CA ARG A 131 -14.80 -11.45 7.57
C ARG A 131 -15.04 -10.00 7.17
N THR A 132 -16.25 -9.54 7.43
CA THR A 132 -16.58 -8.14 7.33
C THR A 132 -16.06 -7.42 8.58
N LYS A 133 -15.46 -6.27 8.38
CA LYS A 133 -14.95 -5.47 9.48
C LYS A 133 -16.11 -4.67 10.07
N GLU A 134 -16.28 -4.77 11.37
CA GLU A 134 -17.27 -3.96 12.04
C GLU A 134 -16.76 -2.53 12.22
N LYS A 135 -17.69 -1.60 12.20
CA LYS A 135 -17.36 -0.18 12.34
C LYS A 135 -16.96 0.18 13.76
#